data_aa272a04499593f61ec526c8ab6c8482
#
_entry.id   aa272a04499593f61ec526c8ab6c8482
#
_cell.length_a   1.000
_cell.length_b   1.000
_cell.length_c   1.000
_cell.angle_alpha   90.00
_cell.angle_beta   90.00
_cell.angle_gamma   90.00
#
_symmetry.space_group_name_H-M   'P 1'
#
loop_
_entity.id
_entity.type
_entity.pdbx_description
1 polymer ?
#
loop_
_entity_poly.entity_id
_entity_poly.type
_entity_poly.pdbx_seq_one_letter_code
_entity_poly.pdbx_strand_id
1 'polypeptide(L)'
;MKKIKFIDLFSGCGGLTEAFLNNKRFIPIKIIDNNKFCYQTTINRLKKLKFKNPEKLAYLEDISNLQTINTFKKSRSDIVIGGPPCQAYSVAGRIRDKHGMQKDYRNYLF
;
A
#
# COMPACT_ATOMS: atom_id res chain seq x y z
N MET A 1 -18.36 18.79 -6.07
CA MET A 1 -18.34 17.32 -6.12
C MET A 1 -17.59 16.78 -4.91
N LYS A 2 -18.18 15.84 -4.20
CA LYS A 2 -17.57 15.26 -3.00
C LYS A 2 -16.33 14.47 -3.36
N LYS A 3 -15.22 14.73 -2.68
CA LYS A 3 -13.97 13.98 -2.89
C LYS A 3 -13.96 12.69 -2.08
N ILE A 4 -13.31 11.68 -2.61
CA ILE A 4 -13.23 10.36 -2.03
C ILE A 4 -11.83 10.15 -1.45
N LYS A 5 -11.75 9.88 -0.17
CA LYS A 5 -10.48 9.66 0.54
C LYS A 5 -10.11 8.19 0.50
N PHE A 6 -8.87 7.88 0.18
CA PHE A 6 -8.42 6.50 0.06
C PHE A 6 -7.12 6.23 0.82
N ILE A 7 -6.96 4.96 1.19
CA ILE A 7 -5.73 4.42 1.78
C ILE A 7 -5.25 3.29 0.87
N ASP A 8 -3.95 3.27 0.56
CA ASP A 8 -3.33 2.17 -0.18
C ASP A 8 -2.42 1.39 0.77
N LEU A 9 -2.77 0.14 1.03
CA LEU A 9 -2.07 -0.69 2.02
C LEU A 9 -0.83 -1.39 1.48
N PHE A 10 -0.76 -1.64 0.18
CA PHE A 10 0.35 -2.33 -0.46
C PHE A 10 0.74 -1.58 -1.72
N SER A 11 1.27 -0.36 -1.54
CA SER A 11 1.45 0.56 -2.66
C SER A 11 2.47 0.08 -3.69
N GLY A 12 3.48 -0.69 -3.26
CA GLY A 12 4.57 -1.08 -4.15
C GLY A 12 5.21 0.15 -4.76
N CYS A 13 5.48 0.11 -6.06
CA CYS A 13 6.03 1.26 -6.78
C CYS A 13 4.94 2.26 -7.22
N GLY A 14 3.72 2.10 -6.74
CA GLY A 14 2.67 3.11 -6.89
C GLY A 14 1.74 2.95 -8.09
N GLY A 15 1.74 1.79 -8.75
CA GLY A 15 0.90 1.60 -9.93
C GLY A 15 -0.59 1.78 -9.66
N LEU A 16 -1.10 1.14 -8.63
CA LEU A 16 -2.51 1.27 -8.24
C LEU A 16 -2.80 2.66 -7.68
N THR A 17 -1.93 3.16 -6.81
CA THR A 17 -2.04 4.52 -6.28
C THR A 17 -2.11 5.56 -7.40
N GLU A 18 -1.26 5.41 -8.42
CA GLU A 18 -1.23 6.34 -9.54
C GLU A 18 -2.54 6.38 -10.30
N ALA A 19 -3.17 5.24 -10.51
CA ALA A 19 -4.46 5.17 -11.17
C ALA A 19 -5.51 6.01 -10.42
N PHE A 20 -5.49 5.97 -9.09
CA PHE A 20 -6.40 6.79 -8.29
C PHE A 20 -5.99 8.26 -8.28
N LEU A 21 -4.69 8.56 -8.22
CA LEU A 21 -4.19 9.94 -8.22
C LEU A 21 -4.46 10.69 -9.53
N ASN A 22 -4.58 9.97 -10.63
CA ASN A 22 -4.90 10.58 -11.92
C ASN A 22 -6.32 11.13 -12.00
N ASN A 23 -7.17 10.77 -11.05
CA ASN A 23 -8.52 11.30 -10.94
C ASN A 23 -8.60 12.24 -9.73
N LYS A 24 -8.84 13.51 -9.98
CA LYS A 24 -8.89 14.55 -8.94
C LYS A 24 -9.97 14.34 -7.89
N ARG A 25 -10.88 13.41 -8.12
CA ARG A 25 -11.92 13.03 -7.17
C ARG A 25 -11.37 12.27 -5.97
N PHE A 26 -10.23 11.57 -6.16
CA PHE A 26 -9.62 10.76 -5.12
C PHE A 26 -8.50 11.52 -4.42
N ILE A 27 -8.53 11.49 -3.08
CA ILE A 27 -7.51 12.12 -2.25
C ILE A 27 -6.80 11.05 -1.43
N PRO A 28 -5.47 10.91 -1.54
CA PRO A 28 -4.74 9.96 -0.69
C PRO A 28 -4.69 10.46 0.74
N ILE A 29 -4.96 9.56 1.69
CA ILE A 29 -4.74 9.83 3.11
C ILE A 29 -3.48 9.14 3.59
N LYS A 30 -3.31 7.88 3.21
CA LYS A 30 -2.14 7.08 3.58
C LYS A 30 -1.77 6.14 2.45
N ILE A 31 -0.49 6.08 2.14
CA ILE A 31 0.08 5.20 1.11
C ILE A 31 1.19 4.43 1.80
N ILE A 32 1.05 3.13 1.90
CA ILE A 32 1.88 2.32 2.78
C ILE A 32 2.55 1.19 2.03
N ASP A 33 3.83 0.99 2.32
CA ASP A 33 4.59 -0.17 1.89
C ASP A 33 5.71 -0.43 2.89
N ASN A 34 6.17 -1.69 2.99
CA ASN A 34 7.28 -2.03 3.86
C ASN A 34 8.63 -2.03 3.14
N ASN A 35 8.65 -1.75 1.85
CA ASN A 35 9.86 -1.72 1.06
C ASN A 35 10.39 -0.29 0.96
N LYS A 36 11.64 -0.11 1.40
CA LYS A 36 12.29 1.21 1.43
C LYS A 36 12.37 1.87 0.05
N PHE A 37 12.65 1.08 -0.99
CA PHE A 37 12.76 1.62 -2.35
C PHE A 37 11.40 2.05 -2.88
N CYS A 38 10.37 1.27 -2.64
CA CYS A 38 9.01 1.62 -3.02
C CYS A 38 8.52 2.86 -2.28
N TYR A 39 8.84 2.96 -0.98
CA TYR A 39 8.54 4.14 -0.19
C TYR A 39 9.19 5.39 -0.81
N GLN A 40 10.49 5.32 -1.15
CA GLN A 40 11.20 6.45 -1.73
C GLN A 40 10.61 6.82 -3.10
N THR A 41 10.26 5.83 -3.91
CA THR A 41 9.61 6.06 -5.20
C THR A 41 8.28 6.80 -5.03
N THR A 42 7.49 6.40 -4.03
CA THR A 42 6.22 7.05 -3.71
C THR A 42 6.43 8.50 -3.29
N ILE A 43 7.40 8.77 -2.42
CA ILE A 43 7.75 10.13 -1.98
C ILE A 43 8.10 10.99 -3.19
N ASN A 44 8.96 10.49 -4.08
CA ASN A 44 9.39 11.23 -5.27
C ASN A 44 8.21 11.52 -6.20
N ARG A 45 7.32 10.55 -6.35
CA ARG A 45 6.11 10.70 -7.18
C ARG A 45 5.18 11.77 -6.63
N LEU A 46 4.95 11.76 -5.32
CA LEU A 46 4.10 12.75 -4.67
C LEU A 46 4.69 14.16 -4.79
N LYS A 47 6.01 14.29 -4.68
CA LYS A 47 6.70 15.57 -4.90
C LYS A 47 6.48 16.07 -6.33
N LYS A 48 6.62 15.18 -7.31
CA LYS A 48 6.44 15.52 -8.72
C LYS A 48 5.00 15.96 -9.00
N LEU A 49 4.03 15.37 -8.30
CA LEU A 49 2.62 15.75 -8.42
C LEU A 49 2.26 16.97 -7.57
N LYS A 50 3.26 17.60 -6.93
CA LYS A 50 3.13 18.84 -6.16
C LYS A 50 2.30 18.72 -4.88
N PHE A 51 2.30 17.54 -4.25
CA PHE A 51 1.74 17.41 -2.91
C PHE A 51 2.64 18.12 -1.90
N LYS A 52 2.03 18.88 -0.99
CA LYS A 52 2.77 19.75 -0.06
C LYS A 52 3.63 19.00 0.95
N ASN A 53 3.13 17.91 1.49
CA ASN A 53 3.82 17.15 2.53
C ASN A 53 3.78 15.65 2.22
N PRO A 54 4.59 15.16 1.26
CA PRO A 54 4.59 13.74 0.90
C PRO A 54 4.86 12.82 2.09
N GLU A 55 5.68 13.26 3.04
CA GLU A 55 6.05 12.49 4.22
C GLU A 55 4.86 12.21 5.14
N LYS A 56 3.82 13.02 5.06
CA LYS A 56 2.59 12.80 5.83
C LYS A 56 1.63 11.83 5.15
N LEU A 57 1.86 11.54 3.88
CA LEU A 57 1.01 10.64 3.10
C LEU A 57 1.62 9.26 2.92
N ALA A 58 2.94 9.19 2.74
CA ALA A 58 3.65 7.93 2.52
C ALA A 58 4.24 7.40 3.82
N TYR A 59 4.06 6.10 4.05
CA TYR A 59 4.51 5.43 5.27
C TYR A 59 5.33 4.19 4.92
N LEU A 60 6.51 4.09 5.53
CA LEU A 60 7.34 2.89 5.45
C LEU A 60 7.01 2.03 6.67
N GLU A 61 6.02 1.16 6.54
CA GLU A 61 5.52 0.35 7.64
C GLU A 61 5.08 -1.03 7.18
N ASP A 62 5.09 -1.97 8.11
CA ASP A 62 4.60 -3.33 7.89
C ASP A 62 3.14 -3.41 8.31
N ILE A 63 2.26 -3.76 7.36
CA ILE A 63 0.83 -3.85 7.62
C ILE A 63 0.47 -5.00 8.59
N SER A 64 1.36 -5.97 8.76
CA SER A 64 1.15 -7.04 9.75
C SER A 64 1.40 -6.57 11.19
N ASN A 65 1.99 -5.38 11.38
CA ASN A 65 2.25 -4.82 12.70
C ASN A 65 0.95 -4.31 13.31
N LEU A 66 0.65 -4.73 14.54
CA LEU A 66 -0.58 -4.36 15.23
C LEU A 66 -0.71 -2.85 15.44
N GLN A 67 0.39 -2.16 15.73
CA GLN A 67 0.38 -0.71 15.90
C GLN A 67 0.01 0.01 14.60
N THR A 68 0.52 -0.48 13.49
CA THR A 68 0.19 0.03 12.16
C THR A 68 -1.30 -0.13 11.89
N ILE A 69 -1.84 -1.31 12.16
CA ILE A 69 -3.27 -1.59 11.99
C ILE A 69 -4.12 -0.63 12.85
N ASN A 70 -3.74 -0.43 14.11
CA ASN A 70 -4.47 0.45 15.01
C ASN A 70 -4.44 1.90 14.53
N THR A 71 -3.33 2.35 13.97
CA THR A 71 -3.22 3.68 13.38
C THR A 71 -4.21 3.85 12.22
N PHE A 72 -4.37 2.81 11.40
CA PHE A 72 -5.31 2.86 10.28
C PHE A 72 -6.76 2.88 10.71
N LYS A 73 -7.10 2.14 11.76
CA LYS A 73 -8.47 2.15 12.28
C LYS A 73 -8.93 3.52 12.70
N LYS A 74 -8.01 4.39 13.09
CA LYS A 74 -8.31 5.77 13.47
C LYS A 74 -8.43 6.71 12.27
N SER A 75 -8.01 6.27 11.10
CA SER A 75 -8.08 7.07 9.89
C SER A 75 -9.46 6.96 9.25
N ARG A 76 -10.01 8.09 8.84
CA ARG A 76 -11.31 8.12 8.16
C ARG A 76 -11.08 8.12 6.65
N SER A 77 -11.13 6.93 6.06
CA SER A 77 -11.09 6.79 4.61
C SER A 77 -12.44 6.30 4.10
N ASP A 78 -12.74 6.66 2.87
CA ASP A 78 -13.93 6.16 2.20
C ASP A 78 -13.67 4.83 1.51
N ILE A 79 -12.45 4.63 1.02
CA ILE A 79 -12.03 3.43 0.31
C ILE A 79 -10.65 3.00 0.79
N VAL A 80 -10.46 1.70 0.89
CA VAL A 80 -9.15 1.08 1.13
C VAL A 80 -8.82 0.23 -0.09
N ILE A 81 -7.66 0.48 -0.69
CA ILE A 81 -7.19 -0.26 -1.85
C ILE A 81 -5.88 -0.98 -1.51
N GLY A 82 -5.49 -1.94 -2.33
CA GLY A 82 -4.23 -2.62 -2.14
C GLY A 82 -4.09 -3.82 -3.06
N GLY A 83 -2.84 -4.06 -3.52
CA GLY A 83 -2.48 -5.26 -4.24
C GLY A 83 -1.55 -6.10 -3.38
N PRO A 84 -2.10 -6.87 -2.40
CA PRO A 84 -1.25 -7.64 -1.50
C PRO A 84 -0.44 -8.68 -2.26
N PRO A 85 0.75 -9.09 -1.73
CA PRO A 85 1.55 -10.13 -2.38
C PRO A 85 0.74 -11.42 -2.49
N CYS A 86 0.57 -11.92 -3.71
CA CYS A 86 -0.22 -13.12 -3.96
C CYS A 86 0.64 -14.36 -4.24
N GLN A 87 1.95 -14.23 -4.20
CA GLN A 87 2.88 -15.31 -4.53
C GLN A 87 2.68 -16.55 -3.64
N ALA A 88 2.30 -16.34 -2.38
CA ALA A 88 2.03 -17.43 -1.45
C ALA A 88 0.78 -18.24 -1.83
N TYR A 89 -0.09 -17.68 -2.64
CA TYR A 89 -1.37 -18.28 -3.02
C TYR A 89 -1.43 -18.66 -4.51
N SER A 90 -0.50 -18.16 -5.32
CA SER A 90 -0.47 -18.47 -6.74
C SER A 90 0.16 -19.85 -6.99
N VAL A 91 -0.29 -20.52 -8.05
CA VAL A 91 0.26 -21.84 -8.44
C VAL A 91 1.76 -21.71 -8.74
N ALA A 92 2.15 -20.69 -9.48
CA ALA A 92 3.55 -20.47 -9.84
C ALA A 92 4.44 -20.27 -8.61
N GLY A 93 3.98 -19.47 -7.64
CA GLY A 93 4.71 -19.26 -6.39
C GLY A 93 4.84 -20.53 -5.57
N ARG A 94 3.77 -21.32 -5.46
CA ARG A 94 3.78 -22.58 -4.70
C ARG A 94 4.69 -23.63 -5.30
N ILE A 95 4.78 -23.69 -6.62
CA ILE A 95 5.66 -24.63 -7.31
C ILE A 95 7.13 -24.32 -7.02
N ARG A 96 7.49 -23.04 -6.94
CA ARG A 96 8.88 -22.62 -6.70
C ARG A 96 9.31 -22.83 -5.26
N ASP A 97 8.40 -22.82 -4.33
CA ASP A 97 8.72 -22.91 -2.91
C ASP A 97 8.70 -24.35 -2.43
N LYS A 98 9.75 -24.73 -1.68
CA LYS A 98 9.97 -26.07 -1.13
C LYS A 98 8.82 -26.55 -0.24
N HIS A 99 8.15 -25.63 0.42
CA HIS A 99 7.07 -25.91 1.36
C HIS A 99 5.70 -25.45 0.83
N GLY A 100 5.59 -25.22 -0.49
CA GLY A 100 4.37 -24.69 -1.07
C GLY A 100 4.00 -23.33 -0.51
N MET A 101 5.00 -22.59 -0.02
CA MET A 101 4.86 -21.29 0.61
C MET A 101 4.02 -21.27 1.89
N GLN A 102 3.88 -22.42 2.53
CA GLN A 102 3.11 -22.51 3.79
C GLN A 102 3.72 -21.71 4.93
N LYS A 103 5.07 -21.58 4.93
CA LYS A 103 5.80 -20.80 5.95
C LYS A 103 6.09 -19.38 5.53
N ASP A 104 5.56 -18.95 4.39
CA ASP A 104 5.78 -17.59 3.91
C ASP A 104 4.99 -16.61 4.77
N TYR A 105 5.68 -15.56 5.29
CA TYR A 105 5.04 -14.55 6.11
C TYR A 105 3.89 -13.84 5.39
N ARG A 106 3.90 -13.83 4.04
CA ARG A 106 2.86 -13.19 3.24
C ARG A 106 1.49 -13.83 3.42
N ASN A 107 1.44 -15.07 3.93
CA ASN A 107 0.17 -15.72 4.29
C ASN A 107 -0.59 -14.96 5.38
N TYR A 108 0.11 -14.14 6.18
CA TYR A 108 -0.47 -13.40 7.29
C TYR A 108 -0.89 -11.97 6.92
N LEU A 109 -0.72 -11.58 5.65
CA LEU A 109 -1.07 -10.24 5.18
C LEU A 109 -2.55 -10.11 4.81
N PHE A 110 -3.25 -11.22 4.68
CA PHE A 110 -4.67 -11.25 4.30
C PHE A 110 -5.61 -11.38 5.52
#